data_5ab5a28cd3701b9746c8fdb126ba5fba
#
_entry.id   5ab5a28cd3701b9746c8fdb126ba5fba
#
_cell.length_a   1.000
_cell.length_b   1.000
_cell.length_c   1.000
_cell.angle_alpha   90.00
_cell.angle_beta   90.00
_cell.angle_gamma   90.00
#
_symmetry.space_group_name_H-M   'P 1'
#
loop_
_entity.id
_entity.type
_entity.pdbx_description
1 polymer ?
#
loop_
_entity_poly.entity_id
_entity_poly.type
_entity_poly.pdbx_seq_one_letter_code
_entity_poly.pdbx_strand_id
1 'polypeptide(L)'
;MKYIFLDIDGVLNHEQWYESQHNNPDAKPFPYSCFDPQCVARVNEILEKTGTQLVISSSWRLDKGLYKTLDSIGLKSKFECTPVFKKSSSGPEEFDCRGNEIKEFLLVHKYNPESDNYAIIDDDSDMLDEQLPHFFQTAGEYRTKTIPLIEKNEGTGLTETLKNRIISFLI
;
A
#
# COMPACT_ATOMS: atom_id res chain seq x y z
N MET A 1 -2.58 -9.54 -17.15
CA MET A 1 -2.86 -8.24 -16.46
C MET A 1 -1.81 -8.01 -15.38
N LYS A 2 -1.60 -6.77 -14.93
CA LYS A 2 -0.67 -6.47 -13.84
C LYS A 2 -1.36 -5.61 -12.79
N TYR A 3 -1.17 -5.94 -11.48
CA TYR A 3 -1.81 -5.23 -10.37
C TYR A 3 -0.80 -4.74 -9.36
N ILE A 4 -1.14 -3.64 -8.68
CA ILE A 4 -0.50 -3.22 -7.43
C ILE A 4 -1.57 -3.20 -6.35
N PHE A 5 -1.39 -4.00 -5.32
CA PHE A 5 -2.16 -3.91 -4.07
C PHE A 5 -1.43 -2.95 -3.15
N LEU A 6 -2.09 -1.86 -2.80
CA LEU A 6 -1.50 -0.76 -2.06
C LEU A 6 -2.18 -0.58 -0.71
N ASP A 7 -1.42 -0.71 0.36
CA ASP A 7 -1.82 -0.16 1.65
C ASP A 7 -1.52 1.35 1.72
N ILE A 8 -2.07 2.04 2.69
CA ILE A 8 -1.92 3.48 2.88
C ILE A 8 -1.09 3.77 4.12
N ASP A 9 -1.48 3.21 5.27
CA ASP A 9 -0.78 3.44 6.51
C ASP A 9 0.60 2.75 6.46
N GLY A 10 1.64 3.45 6.90
CA GLY A 10 3.01 2.97 6.78
C GLY A 10 3.60 2.94 5.36
N VAL A 11 2.81 3.27 4.33
CA VAL A 11 3.23 3.29 2.91
C VAL A 11 3.21 4.68 2.31
N LEU A 12 2.04 5.33 2.27
CA LEU A 12 1.86 6.70 1.76
C LEU A 12 1.96 7.73 2.88
N ASN A 13 1.72 7.31 4.11
CA ASN A 13 1.89 8.08 5.33
C ASN A 13 2.86 7.31 6.24
N HIS A 14 3.60 8.00 7.06
CA HIS A 14 4.54 7.39 7.99
C HIS A 14 4.93 8.38 9.09
N GLU A 15 5.50 7.88 10.18
CA GLU A 15 5.75 8.68 11.38
C GLU A 15 6.67 9.88 11.13
N GLN A 16 7.79 9.71 10.43
CA GLN A 16 8.66 10.84 10.12
C GLN A 16 7.93 11.96 9.38
N TRP A 17 7.00 11.61 8.49
CA TRP A 17 6.16 12.61 7.84
C TRP A 17 5.22 13.29 8.84
N TYR A 18 4.53 12.51 9.68
CA TYR A 18 3.65 13.06 10.72
C TYR A 18 4.41 14.01 11.66
N GLU A 19 5.58 13.61 12.14
CA GLU A 19 6.43 14.46 12.98
C GLU A 19 6.81 15.77 12.27
N SER A 20 7.17 15.70 10.99
CA SER A 20 7.52 16.89 10.20
C SER A 20 6.34 17.85 10.03
N GLN A 21 5.10 17.35 10.03
CA GLN A 21 3.90 18.16 9.88
C GLN A 21 3.33 18.67 11.22
N HIS A 22 3.70 18.08 12.34
CA HIS A 22 3.12 18.39 13.66
C HIS A 22 3.23 19.86 14.05
N ASN A 23 4.34 20.51 13.70
CA ASN A 23 4.59 21.91 13.99
C ASN A 23 4.65 22.79 12.73
N ASN A 24 4.16 22.31 11.61
CA ASN A 24 4.16 23.06 10.35
C ASN A 24 2.90 23.94 10.27
N PRO A 25 3.04 25.30 10.35
CA PRO A 25 1.89 26.20 10.29
C PRO A 25 1.18 26.18 8.92
N ASP A 26 1.87 25.71 7.88
CA ASP A 26 1.34 25.62 6.51
C ASP A 26 0.82 24.21 6.18
N ALA A 27 0.77 23.30 7.17
CA ALA A 27 0.27 21.96 6.95
C ALA A 27 -1.19 21.99 6.46
N LYS A 28 -1.48 21.17 5.46
CA LYS A 28 -2.86 20.99 4.99
C LYS A 28 -3.72 20.41 6.13
N PRO A 29 -5.05 20.67 6.12
CA PRO A 29 -5.93 20.02 7.10
C PRO A 29 -5.98 18.51 6.92
N PHE A 30 -6.30 17.80 8.01
CA PHE A 30 -6.59 16.36 7.95
C PHE A 30 -7.73 16.06 6.95
N PRO A 31 -7.69 14.98 6.16
CA PRO A 31 -6.65 13.94 6.12
C PRO A 31 -5.46 14.26 5.19
N TYR A 32 -5.46 15.35 4.47
CA TYR A 32 -4.46 15.65 3.43
C TYR A 32 -3.03 15.82 3.98
N SER A 33 -2.89 16.29 5.21
CA SER A 33 -1.60 16.42 5.89
C SER A 33 -0.94 15.09 6.23
N CYS A 34 -1.71 14.00 6.22
CA CYS A 34 -1.18 12.69 6.59
C CYS A 34 -0.27 12.09 5.53
N PHE A 35 -0.42 12.49 4.26
CA PHE A 35 0.24 11.84 3.14
C PHE A 35 1.55 12.52 2.78
N ASP A 36 2.63 11.72 2.67
CA ASP A 36 3.90 12.18 2.14
C ASP A 36 3.81 12.33 0.62
N PRO A 37 3.97 13.56 0.08
CA PRO A 37 3.94 13.78 -1.38
C PRO A 37 4.99 12.99 -2.14
N GLN A 38 6.12 12.65 -1.52
CA GLN A 38 7.17 11.84 -2.15
C GLN A 38 6.72 10.39 -2.30
N CYS A 39 6.08 9.80 -1.28
CA CYS A 39 5.53 8.46 -1.38
C CYS A 39 4.43 8.38 -2.46
N VAL A 40 3.54 9.37 -2.53
CA VAL A 40 2.52 9.47 -3.58
C VAL A 40 3.16 9.58 -4.98
N ALA A 41 4.19 10.42 -5.13
CA ALA A 41 4.91 10.55 -6.41
C ALA A 41 5.56 9.23 -6.84
N ARG A 42 6.14 8.47 -5.91
CA ARG A 42 6.73 7.16 -6.17
C ARG A 42 5.69 6.13 -6.64
N VAL A 43 4.51 6.10 -6.05
CA VAL A 43 3.41 5.25 -6.54
C VAL A 43 3.01 5.64 -7.96
N ASN A 44 2.83 6.94 -8.24
CA ASN A 44 2.51 7.41 -9.57
C ASN A 44 3.58 7.00 -10.61
N GLU A 45 4.86 7.03 -10.25
CA GLU A 45 5.95 6.59 -11.12
C GLU A 45 5.91 5.08 -11.39
N ILE A 46 5.60 4.26 -10.37
CA ILE A 46 5.43 2.83 -10.58
C ILE A 46 4.29 2.58 -11.58
N LEU A 47 3.12 3.19 -11.36
CA LEU A 47 1.95 3.02 -12.23
C LEU A 47 2.26 3.43 -13.67
N GLU A 48 2.93 4.56 -13.86
CA GLU A 48 3.29 5.08 -15.18
C GLU A 48 4.26 4.16 -15.93
N LYS A 49 5.31 3.67 -15.24
CA LYS A 49 6.36 2.85 -15.86
C LYS A 49 5.93 1.41 -16.12
N THR A 50 5.04 0.87 -15.30
CA THR A 50 4.65 -0.56 -15.37
C THR A 50 3.32 -0.80 -16.05
N GLY A 51 2.47 0.23 -16.18
CA GLY A 51 1.11 0.11 -16.70
C GLY A 51 0.19 -0.74 -15.82
N THR A 52 0.52 -0.89 -14.54
CA THR A 52 -0.26 -1.69 -13.59
C THR A 52 -1.57 -1.02 -13.20
N GLN A 53 -2.55 -1.82 -12.85
CA GLN A 53 -3.82 -1.37 -12.26
C GLN A 53 -3.66 -1.24 -10.76
N LEU A 54 -4.13 -0.13 -10.21
CA LEU A 54 -4.07 0.14 -8.77
C LEU A 54 -5.26 -0.49 -8.06
N VAL A 55 -4.98 -1.21 -6.98
CA VAL A 55 -5.98 -1.80 -6.08
C VAL A 55 -5.65 -1.37 -4.65
N ILE A 56 -6.58 -0.70 -4.00
CA ILE A 56 -6.41 -0.32 -2.59
C ILE A 56 -6.75 -1.51 -1.70
N SER A 57 -5.78 -1.93 -0.91
CA SER A 57 -5.91 -3.01 0.06
C SER A 57 -5.86 -2.52 1.52
N SER A 58 -5.99 -1.23 1.74
CA SER A 58 -5.98 -0.56 3.04
C SER A 58 -7.35 -0.55 3.72
N SER A 59 -7.37 -0.45 5.04
CA SER A 59 -8.59 -0.17 5.82
C SER A 59 -9.25 1.16 5.44
N TRP A 60 -8.51 2.11 4.87
CA TRP A 60 -9.04 3.37 4.33
C TRP A 60 -10.11 3.19 3.26
N ARG A 61 -10.19 2.02 2.60
CA ARG A 61 -11.24 1.72 1.62
C ARG A 61 -12.65 1.70 2.21
N LEU A 62 -12.77 1.66 3.54
CA LEU A 62 -14.04 1.77 4.25
C LEU A 62 -14.54 3.23 4.34
N ASP A 63 -13.67 4.20 4.12
CA ASP A 63 -14.04 5.62 4.10
C ASP A 63 -14.67 5.98 2.75
N LYS A 64 -15.90 6.50 2.81
CA LYS A 64 -16.62 6.99 1.63
C LYS A 64 -15.94 8.16 0.93
N GLY A 65 -15.05 8.88 1.62
CA GLY A 65 -14.26 10.00 1.11
C GLY A 65 -12.97 9.61 0.41
N LEU A 66 -12.58 8.34 0.43
CA LEU A 66 -11.28 7.88 -0.04
C LEU A 66 -10.93 8.37 -1.46
N TYR A 67 -11.84 8.24 -2.43
CA TYR A 67 -11.61 8.71 -3.80
C TYR A 67 -11.21 10.18 -3.86
N LYS A 68 -11.97 11.03 -3.14
CA LYS A 68 -11.70 12.46 -3.08
C LYS A 68 -10.37 12.75 -2.40
N THR A 69 -10.05 12.02 -1.37
CA THR A 69 -8.79 12.16 -0.63
C THR A 69 -7.61 11.82 -1.53
N LEU A 70 -7.59 10.64 -2.15
CA LEU A 70 -6.50 10.19 -2.99
C LEU A 70 -6.32 11.06 -4.24
N ASP A 71 -7.40 11.51 -4.88
CA ASP A 71 -7.35 12.46 -5.99
C ASP A 71 -6.73 13.80 -5.55
N SER A 72 -7.14 14.32 -4.39
CA SER A 72 -6.66 15.60 -3.85
C SER A 72 -5.18 15.60 -3.46
N ILE A 73 -4.62 14.45 -3.12
CA ILE A 73 -3.18 14.32 -2.84
C ILE A 73 -2.36 14.04 -4.11
N GLY A 74 -3.01 13.91 -5.26
CA GLY A 74 -2.37 13.76 -6.55
C GLY A 74 -2.08 12.33 -6.98
N LEU A 75 -2.80 11.34 -6.44
CA LEU A 75 -2.73 9.96 -6.95
C LEU A 75 -3.44 9.90 -8.31
N LYS A 76 -2.66 9.69 -9.38
CA LYS A 76 -3.09 9.87 -10.78
C LYS A 76 -3.70 8.61 -11.40
N SER A 77 -4.39 7.80 -10.64
CA SER A 77 -4.97 6.56 -11.17
C SER A 77 -6.39 6.35 -10.68
N LYS A 78 -7.21 5.74 -11.54
CA LYS A 78 -8.41 5.05 -11.07
C LYS A 78 -7.96 3.81 -10.31
N PHE A 79 -8.71 3.44 -9.29
CA PHE A 79 -8.40 2.26 -8.51
C PHE A 79 -9.67 1.45 -8.21
N GLU A 80 -9.44 0.18 -7.93
CA GLU A 80 -10.40 -0.72 -7.31
C GLU A 80 -10.01 -0.94 -5.83
N CYS A 81 -10.82 -1.67 -5.09
CA CYS A 81 -10.51 -2.05 -3.72
C CYS A 81 -10.62 -3.56 -3.55
N THR A 82 -9.80 -4.14 -2.69
CA THR A 82 -10.01 -5.53 -2.26
C THR A 82 -11.32 -5.66 -1.50
N PRO A 83 -11.97 -6.85 -1.50
CA PRO A 83 -13.10 -7.13 -0.63
C PRO A 83 -12.70 -6.96 0.84
N VAL A 84 -13.69 -6.84 1.70
CA VAL A 84 -13.50 -6.77 3.15
C VAL A 84 -14.11 -8.01 3.78
N PHE A 85 -13.29 -8.83 4.40
CA PHE A 85 -13.75 -9.97 5.17
C PHE A 85 -13.73 -9.67 6.65
N LYS A 86 -14.85 -9.98 7.32
CA LYS A 86 -14.94 -9.94 8.78
C LYS A 86 -14.86 -11.36 9.31
N LYS A 87 -14.01 -11.60 10.30
CA LYS A 87 -14.04 -12.87 11.01
C LYS A 87 -15.40 -13.04 11.67
N SER A 88 -16.08 -14.14 11.33
CA SER A 88 -17.35 -14.53 11.96
C SER A 88 -17.08 -15.04 13.37
N SER A 89 -17.07 -14.16 14.34
CA SER A 89 -17.02 -14.56 15.76
C SER A 89 -17.92 -13.66 16.59
N SER A 90 -18.45 -14.22 17.68
CA SER A 90 -19.25 -13.51 18.69
C SER A 90 -18.42 -12.57 19.58
N GLY A 91 -17.23 -12.16 19.14
CA GLY A 91 -16.31 -11.23 19.75
C GLY A 91 -16.24 -9.86 19.04
N PRO A 92 -15.32 -8.98 19.44
CA PRO A 92 -15.09 -7.72 18.75
C PRO A 92 -14.79 -7.97 17.27
N GLU A 93 -15.26 -7.06 16.41
CA GLU A 93 -15.06 -7.18 14.94
C GLU A 93 -13.56 -7.31 14.62
N GLU A 94 -13.13 -8.52 14.29
CA GLU A 94 -11.79 -8.75 13.73
C GLU A 94 -11.91 -8.91 12.23
N PHE A 95 -11.02 -8.23 11.48
CA PHE A 95 -10.88 -8.42 10.05
C PHE A 95 -10.04 -9.67 9.78
N ASP A 96 -10.29 -10.31 8.66
CA ASP A 96 -9.43 -11.40 8.16
C ASP A 96 -8.07 -10.84 7.71
N CYS A 97 -7.09 -11.72 7.48
CA CYS A 97 -5.79 -11.30 7.02
C CYS A 97 -5.87 -10.68 5.60
N ARG A 98 -5.03 -9.71 5.36
CA ARG A 98 -4.92 -9.01 4.08
C ARG A 98 -4.70 -9.96 2.91
N GLY A 99 -3.90 -10.99 3.13
CA GLY A 99 -3.62 -11.99 2.10
C GLY A 99 -4.86 -12.69 1.57
N ASN A 100 -5.86 -12.99 2.41
CA ASN A 100 -7.12 -13.60 1.97
C ASN A 100 -7.95 -12.64 1.11
N GLU A 101 -7.98 -11.36 1.44
CA GLU A 101 -8.69 -10.35 0.66
C GLU A 101 -8.06 -10.15 -0.73
N ILE A 102 -6.73 -10.15 -0.81
CA ILE A 102 -5.99 -10.10 -2.08
C ILE A 102 -6.23 -11.36 -2.91
N LYS A 103 -6.19 -12.53 -2.28
CA LYS A 103 -6.47 -13.81 -2.95
C LYS A 103 -7.86 -13.83 -3.58
N GLU A 104 -8.88 -13.39 -2.86
CA GLU A 104 -10.24 -13.31 -3.40
C GLU A 104 -10.34 -12.32 -4.57
N PHE A 105 -9.69 -11.17 -4.47
CA PHE A 105 -9.63 -10.22 -5.59
C PHE A 105 -9.04 -10.86 -6.83
N LEU A 106 -7.90 -11.55 -6.70
CA LEU A 106 -7.24 -12.24 -7.80
C LEU A 106 -8.11 -13.34 -8.42
N LEU A 107 -8.84 -14.10 -7.60
CA LEU A 107 -9.79 -15.13 -8.06
C LEU A 107 -10.93 -14.54 -8.87
N VAL A 108 -11.56 -13.48 -8.36
CA VAL A 108 -12.68 -12.80 -9.07
C VAL A 108 -12.22 -12.23 -10.40
N HIS A 109 -11.00 -11.69 -10.47
CA HIS A 109 -10.42 -11.11 -11.68
C HIS A 109 -9.74 -12.13 -12.58
N LYS A 110 -9.85 -13.44 -12.27
CA LYS A 110 -9.32 -14.55 -13.09
C LYS A 110 -7.81 -14.40 -13.35
N TYR A 111 -7.06 -14.01 -12.31
CA TYR A 111 -5.61 -13.92 -12.38
C TYR A 111 -5.00 -15.24 -12.87
N ASN A 112 -4.10 -15.13 -13.85
CA ASN A 112 -3.37 -16.27 -14.41
C ASN A 112 -1.87 -16.09 -14.13
N PRO A 113 -1.25 -16.91 -13.28
CA PRO A 113 0.16 -16.76 -12.91
C PRO A 113 1.14 -16.95 -14.06
N GLU A 114 0.71 -17.53 -15.19
CA GLU A 114 1.57 -17.72 -16.38
C GLU A 114 1.69 -16.45 -17.23
N SER A 115 0.72 -15.54 -17.16
CA SER A 115 0.64 -14.35 -18.01
C SER A 115 0.50 -13.04 -17.24
N ASP A 116 0.10 -13.10 -16.00
CA ASP A 116 -0.21 -11.95 -15.15
C ASP A 116 0.84 -11.80 -14.05
N ASN A 117 0.97 -10.60 -13.49
CA ASN A 117 1.86 -10.33 -12.37
C ASN A 117 1.22 -9.33 -11.40
N TYR A 118 1.66 -9.33 -10.15
CA TYR A 118 1.22 -8.34 -9.17
C TYR A 118 2.30 -8.05 -8.14
N ALA A 119 2.22 -6.88 -7.51
CA ALA A 119 3.02 -6.52 -6.35
C ALA A 119 2.10 -6.09 -5.21
N ILE A 120 2.49 -6.40 -3.98
CA ILE A 120 1.82 -5.98 -2.75
C ILE A 120 2.77 -5.01 -2.04
N ILE A 121 2.30 -3.82 -1.71
CA ILE A 121 3.04 -2.79 -1.00
C ILE A 121 2.30 -2.52 0.31
N ASP A 122 2.87 -2.95 1.42
CA ASP A 122 2.23 -2.90 2.74
C ASP A 122 3.32 -2.84 3.82
N ASP A 123 3.06 -2.26 4.97
CA ASP A 123 3.96 -2.31 6.13
C ASP A 123 3.68 -3.51 7.03
N ASP A 124 2.48 -4.07 6.95
CA ASP A 124 2.07 -5.26 7.67
C ASP A 124 2.44 -6.56 6.94
N SER A 125 2.68 -7.64 7.65
CA SER A 125 3.19 -8.91 7.11
C SER A 125 2.16 -10.04 7.13
N ASP A 126 0.86 -9.73 7.17
CA ASP A 126 -0.24 -10.71 7.22
C ASP A 126 -0.64 -11.25 5.84
N MET A 127 0.38 -11.51 5.00
CA MET A 127 0.24 -12.10 3.68
C MET A 127 0.25 -13.61 3.73
N LEU A 128 -0.34 -14.26 2.71
CA LEU A 128 -0.25 -15.71 2.53
C LEU A 128 1.14 -16.10 2.00
N ASP A 129 1.58 -17.33 2.30
CA ASP A 129 2.91 -17.81 1.88
C ASP A 129 3.13 -17.71 0.37
N GLU A 130 2.12 -18.02 -0.44
CA GLU A 130 2.17 -17.87 -1.90
C GLU A 130 2.32 -16.44 -2.39
N GLN A 131 2.03 -15.43 -1.56
CA GLN A 131 2.12 -14.01 -1.89
C GLN A 131 3.46 -13.40 -1.51
N LEU A 132 4.27 -14.07 -0.66
CA LEU A 132 5.56 -13.55 -0.21
C LEU A 132 6.53 -13.16 -1.34
N PRO A 133 6.60 -13.89 -2.46
CA PRO A 133 7.44 -13.49 -3.60
C PRO A 133 7.02 -12.17 -4.26
N HIS A 134 5.77 -11.74 -4.06
CA HIS A 134 5.18 -10.53 -4.61
C HIS A 134 5.08 -9.39 -3.58
N PHE A 135 5.55 -9.64 -2.35
CA PHE A 135 5.39 -8.73 -1.22
C PHE A 135 6.60 -7.80 -1.06
N PHE A 136 6.34 -6.52 -1.04
CA PHE A 136 7.30 -5.44 -0.86
C PHE A 136 6.94 -4.68 0.41
N GLN A 137 7.51 -5.12 1.53
CA GLN A 137 7.23 -4.54 2.83
C GLN A 137 7.93 -3.19 2.97
N THR A 138 7.18 -2.16 3.36
CA THR A 138 7.73 -0.88 3.80
C THR A 138 8.18 -0.98 5.26
N ALA A 139 9.14 -0.15 5.67
CA ALA A 139 9.53 -0.07 7.06
C ALA A 139 8.51 0.75 7.84
N GLY A 140 7.51 0.09 8.40
CA GLY A 140 6.68 0.63 9.46
C GLY A 140 7.45 0.62 10.78
N GLU A 141 7.19 1.57 11.67
CA GLU A 141 7.95 1.76 12.91
C GLU A 141 7.92 0.57 13.86
N TYR A 142 6.86 -0.19 13.84
CA TYR A 142 6.60 -1.25 14.81
C TYR A 142 7.24 -2.61 14.50
N ARG A 143 7.94 -2.79 13.38
CA ARG A 143 8.36 -4.13 12.91
C ARG A 143 9.80 -4.25 12.44
N THR A 144 10.72 -3.63 13.14
CA THR A 144 12.18 -3.69 12.87
C THR A 144 12.82 -5.08 12.98
N LYS A 145 12.08 -6.15 13.26
CA LYS A 145 12.66 -7.47 13.51
C LYS A 145 12.84 -8.35 12.27
N THR A 146 12.24 -8.01 11.14
CA THR A 146 12.20 -8.90 9.96
C THR A 146 12.78 -8.29 8.68
N ILE A 147 13.06 -6.99 8.63
CA ILE A 147 13.61 -6.34 7.44
C ILE A 147 15.14 -6.35 7.51
N PRO A 148 15.84 -6.84 6.48
CA PRO A 148 17.30 -6.76 6.42
C PRO A 148 17.77 -5.30 6.56
N LEU A 149 18.86 -5.11 7.31
CA LEU A 149 19.48 -3.82 7.71
C LEU A 149 19.81 -2.82 6.59
N ILE A 150 19.48 -3.10 5.35
CA ILE A 150 19.90 -2.32 4.17
C ILE A 150 19.11 -1.00 4.02
N GLU A 151 17.94 -0.88 4.62
CA GLU A 151 17.04 0.28 4.41
C GLU A 151 16.92 1.24 5.60
N LYS A 152 17.73 1.08 6.63
CA LYS A 152 17.68 1.93 7.84
C LYS A 152 17.89 3.44 7.61
N ASN A 153 18.35 3.86 6.44
CA ASN A 153 18.75 5.25 6.18
C ASN A 153 17.77 6.04 5.30
N GLU A 154 16.71 5.41 4.75
CA GLU A 154 15.81 6.10 3.81
C GLU A 154 14.46 6.54 4.41
N GLY A 155 14.28 6.34 5.71
CA GLY A 155 13.03 6.68 6.36
C GLY A 155 11.95 5.59 6.23
N THR A 156 10.80 5.87 6.77
CA THR A 156 9.61 5.02 6.77
C THR A 156 8.75 5.32 5.52
N GLY A 157 7.83 4.41 5.19
CA GLY A 157 7.00 4.52 3.99
C GLY A 157 7.65 3.95 2.73
N LEU A 158 7.06 4.25 1.57
CA LEU A 158 7.56 3.77 0.28
C LEU A 158 8.84 4.52 -0.11
N THR A 159 9.99 3.85 -0.01
CA THR A 159 11.30 4.43 -0.33
C THR A 159 11.59 4.43 -1.84
N GLU A 160 12.61 5.21 -2.25
CA GLU A 160 13.10 5.23 -3.63
C GLU A 160 13.65 3.87 -4.06
N THR A 161 14.40 3.22 -3.17
CA THR A 161 14.97 1.88 -3.41
C THR A 161 13.87 0.85 -3.63
N LEU A 162 12.85 0.85 -2.76
CA LEU A 162 11.74 -0.09 -2.86
C LEU A 162 10.93 0.12 -4.15
N LYS A 163 10.65 1.38 -4.50
CA LYS A 163 10.02 1.74 -5.78
C LYS A 163 10.76 1.15 -6.98
N ASN A 164 12.08 1.29 -7.03
CA ASN A 164 12.87 0.79 -8.15
C ASN A 164 12.87 -0.74 -8.23
N ARG A 165 12.87 -1.44 -7.07
CA ARG A 165 12.71 -2.90 -7.01
C ARG A 165 11.35 -3.34 -7.53
N ILE A 166 10.26 -2.65 -7.15
CA ILE A 166 8.90 -2.96 -7.62
C ILE A 166 8.80 -2.76 -9.14
N ILE A 167 9.32 -1.66 -9.67
CA ILE A 167 9.34 -1.41 -11.11
C ILE A 167 10.07 -2.55 -11.84
N SER A 168 11.28 -2.91 -11.38
CA SER A 168 12.05 -4.01 -11.98
C SER A 168 11.36 -5.37 -11.92
N PHE A 169 10.57 -5.60 -10.88
CA PHE A 169 9.82 -6.85 -10.70
C PHE A 169 8.59 -6.93 -11.62
N LEU A 170 7.98 -5.79 -11.96
CA LEU A 170 6.74 -5.72 -12.73
C LEU A 170 6.96 -5.54 -14.24
N ILE A 171 8.14 -5.13 -14.68
CA ILE A 171 8.47 -5.01 -16.13
C ILE A 171 8.79 -6.38 -16.70
#